data_d9510edbeb4476d1bd845fb3e0c37e9a
#
_entry.id   d9510edbeb4476d1bd845fb3e0c37e9a
#
_cell.length_a   1.000
_cell.length_b   1.000
_cell.length_c   1.000
_cell.angle_alpha   90.00
_cell.angle_beta   90.00
_cell.angle_gamma   90.00
#
_symmetry.space_group_name_H-M   'P 1'
#
loop_
_entity.id
_entity.type
_entity.pdbx_description
1 polymer ?
#
loop_
_entity_poly.entity_id
_entity_poly.type
_entity_poly.pdbx_seq_one_letter_code
_entity_poly.pdbx_strand_id
1 'polypeptide(L)'
;MKTKTFLAAFLAALMLSAGGAVAQEECPRGTLDERYCDRDGDLLADTPTDPAELVDPDTLIFAYTPVEDPAVYKEAWSDFLDYMEEVTGKDVVFFPVQSNAAQIEAMRSGRLHIAGFNTGSNPLAVNCAGFNPFTIMASLDGNFGYEMEIITYPGSGIETVEDIRGGVLAFTSPTSNSGFKAPSAILASEFDMVAGRDFEAVFSGKHDNSILGVANKDYPAAAIANSVLSRMISREVIQADDVVSIYKSQTFPTTGFGTAYNLVPELRANIEKAFFTFEWEGTSLQREFEKSNEGQFLEMTYKEFWDVIRKIDAANGVSYACE
;
A
#
# COMPACT_ATOMS: atom_id res chain seq x y z
N MET A 1 3.96 48.36 87.61
CA MET A 1 3.21 47.25 87.00
C MET A 1 3.70 47.11 85.51
N LYS A 2 4.47 46.09 85.21
CA LYS A 2 5.01 45.86 83.87
C LYS A 2 4.44 44.56 83.33
N THR A 3 3.57 44.64 82.39
CA THR A 3 2.99 43.51 81.68
C THR A 3 3.97 42.98 80.59
N LYS A 4 4.31 41.72 80.71
CA LYS A 4 5.17 41.03 79.74
C LYS A 4 4.24 40.30 78.75
N THR A 5 4.32 40.67 77.46
CA THR A 5 3.66 39.99 76.33
C THR A 5 4.55 38.85 75.83
N PHE A 6 4.06 37.62 75.84
CA PHE A 6 4.70 36.47 75.24
C PHE A 6 4.31 36.38 73.74
N LEU A 7 5.29 36.38 72.89
CA LEU A 7 5.18 36.16 71.44
C LEU A 7 5.41 34.69 71.17
N ALA A 8 4.37 33.96 70.76
CA ALA A 8 4.48 32.59 70.31
C ALA A 8 4.75 32.55 68.80
N ALA A 9 5.93 32.06 68.45
CA ALA A 9 6.28 31.83 67.04
C ALA A 9 5.71 30.48 66.55
N PHE A 10 4.77 30.54 65.57
CA PHE A 10 4.31 29.35 64.87
C PHE A 10 5.25 29.06 63.68
N LEU A 11 6.03 27.99 63.74
CA LEU A 11 6.73 27.45 62.59
C LEU A 11 5.75 26.62 61.72
N ALA A 12 5.36 27.16 60.57
CA ALA A 12 4.65 26.39 59.56
C ALA A 12 5.66 25.60 58.72
N ALA A 13 5.70 24.29 58.87
CA ALA A 13 6.47 23.38 58.05
C ALA A 13 5.74 23.25 56.71
N LEU A 14 6.27 23.88 55.61
CA LEU A 14 5.88 23.64 54.27
C LEU A 14 6.39 22.27 53.81
N MET A 15 5.55 21.25 53.77
CA MET A 15 5.81 20.03 53.05
C MET A 15 5.70 20.30 51.55
N LEU A 16 6.82 20.43 50.82
CA LEU A 16 6.89 20.32 49.38
C LEU A 16 6.60 18.86 49.01
N SER A 17 5.36 18.58 48.60
CA SER A 17 5.07 17.37 47.83
C SER A 17 5.71 17.54 46.44
N ALA A 18 6.86 16.93 46.22
CA ALA A 18 7.41 16.71 44.87
C ALA A 18 6.44 15.75 44.17
N GLY A 19 5.42 16.29 43.51
CA GLY A 19 4.67 15.56 42.49
C GLY A 19 5.66 15.24 41.38
N GLY A 20 6.10 14.00 41.28
CA GLY A 20 6.81 13.52 40.11
C GLY A 20 5.89 13.74 38.92
N ALA A 21 6.22 14.71 38.07
CA ALA A 21 5.66 14.78 36.73
C ALA A 21 6.09 13.48 36.05
N VAL A 22 5.18 12.54 35.87
CA VAL A 22 5.36 11.44 34.95
C VAL A 22 5.54 12.14 33.61
N ALA A 23 6.75 12.12 33.06
CA ALA A 23 6.99 12.59 31.70
C ALA A 23 6.04 11.81 30.80
N GLN A 24 5.11 12.50 30.19
CA GLN A 24 4.24 11.90 29.17
C GLN A 24 5.18 11.42 28.08
N GLU A 25 5.19 10.11 27.82
CA GLU A 25 6.07 9.51 26.82
C GLU A 25 5.79 10.20 25.49
N GLU A 26 6.83 10.81 24.89
CA GLU A 26 6.65 11.48 23.61
C GLU A 26 6.21 10.47 22.56
N CYS A 27 5.17 10.79 21.81
CA CYS A 27 4.63 10.01 20.72
C CYS A 27 4.83 10.78 19.40
N PRO A 28 6.07 10.80 18.85
CA PRO A 28 6.31 11.35 17.52
C PRO A 28 5.56 10.51 16.51
N ARG A 29 4.99 11.13 15.48
CA ARG A 29 4.13 10.43 14.51
C ARG A 29 4.29 10.89 13.07
N GLY A 30 5.04 11.98 12.80
CA GLY A 30 5.14 12.51 11.46
C GLY A 30 3.76 12.75 10.83
N THR A 31 3.46 12.02 9.76
CA THR A 31 2.18 12.06 9.04
C THR A 31 1.19 10.97 9.47
N LEU A 32 1.58 10.08 10.39
CA LEU A 32 0.71 8.98 10.86
C LEU A 32 -0.53 9.53 11.59
N ASP A 33 -1.62 8.76 11.55
CA ASP A 33 -2.85 9.02 12.32
C ASP A 33 -2.53 9.19 13.82
N GLU A 34 -3.37 9.95 14.54
CA GLU A 34 -3.18 10.28 15.95
C GLU A 34 -3.11 9.05 16.89
N ARG A 35 -3.57 7.90 16.41
CA ARG A 35 -3.51 6.61 17.14
C ARG A 35 -2.14 5.97 17.15
N TYR A 36 -1.21 6.41 16.31
CA TYR A 36 0.07 5.76 16.10
C TYR A 36 1.24 6.63 16.55
N CYS A 37 2.30 5.98 17.02
CA CYS A 37 3.59 6.60 17.29
C CYS A 37 4.64 6.00 16.34
N ASP A 38 5.67 6.78 16.03
CA ASP A 38 6.83 6.41 15.23
C ASP A 38 8.07 6.93 15.98
N ARG A 39 8.56 6.17 16.96
CA ARG A 39 9.63 6.59 17.85
C ARG A 39 11.01 6.37 17.26
N ASP A 40 11.15 5.40 16.36
CA ASP A 40 12.41 5.09 15.70
C ASP A 40 12.60 5.81 14.36
N GLY A 41 11.54 6.47 13.88
CA GLY A 41 11.58 7.31 12.68
C GLY A 41 11.63 6.51 11.38
N ASP A 42 11.09 5.29 11.36
CA ASP A 42 11.02 4.44 10.18
C ASP A 42 9.78 4.72 9.31
N LEU A 43 8.91 5.63 9.76
CA LEU A 43 7.65 6.07 9.15
C LEU A 43 6.52 5.04 9.26
N LEU A 44 6.65 4.07 10.16
CA LEU A 44 5.65 3.05 10.45
C LEU A 44 5.08 3.23 11.86
N ALA A 45 3.90 2.66 12.08
CA ALA A 45 3.32 2.61 13.42
C ALA A 45 4.09 1.64 14.31
N ASP A 46 4.59 2.12 15.45
CA ASP A 46 5.21 1.29 16.47
C ASP A 46 4.25 0.20 16.96
N THR A 47 4.78 -0.95 17.30
CA THR A 47 4.03 -1.97 18.05
C THR A 47 3.62 -1.40 19.42
N PRO A 48 2.35 -1.54 19.84
CA PRO A 48 1.88 -1.05 21.12
C PRO A 48 2.70 -1.62 22.29
N THR A 49 2.98 -0.76 23.27
CA THR A 49 3.65 -1.17 24.50
C THR A 49 2.72 -1.75 25.55
N ASP A 50 1.41 -1.40 25.48
CA ASP A 50 0.37 -1.99 26.32
C ASP A 50 -0.07 -3.34 25.75
N PRO A 51 0.11 -4.46 26.48
CA PRO A 51 -0.33 -5.77 26.03
C PRO A 51 -1.85 -5.86 25.75
N ALA A 52 -2.66 -4.98 26.31
CA ALA A 52 -4.10 -4.95 26.07
C ALA A 52 -4.47 -4.43 24.67
N GLU A 53 -3.56 -3.74 24.00
CA GLU A 53 -3.70 -3.26 22.62
C GLU A 53 -3.20 -4.26 21.58
N LEU A 54 -2.51 -5.31 22.02
CA LEU A 54 -2.00 -6.36 21.14
C LEU A 54 -3.09 -7.36 20.79
N VAL A 55 -3.07 -7.84 19.56
CA VAL A 55 -4.06 -8.76 18.99
C VAL A 55 -3.39 -10.08 18.61
N ASP A 56 -3.97 -11.19 19.08
CA ASP A 56 -3.61 -12.56 18.72
C ASP A 56 -4.85 -13.33 18.22
N PRO A 57 -5.27 -13.12 16.96
CA PRO A 57 -6.50 -13.74 16.45
C PRO A 57 -6.32 -15.24 16.22
N ASP A 58 -7.38 -16.01 16.41
CA ASP A 58 -7.41 -17.45 16.06
C ASP A 58 -7.41 -17.65 14.54
N THR A 59 -8.00 -16.69 13.80
CA THR A 59 -8.07 -16.70 12.33
C THR A 59 -7.41 -15.45 11.79
N LEU A 60 -6.39 -15.61 10.96
CA LEU A 60 -5.75 -14.54 10.20
C LEU A 60 -6.56 -14.23 8.94
N ILE A 61 -6.81 -12.97 8.70
CA ILE A 61 -7.47 -12.49 7.48
C ILE A 61 -6.41 -11.87 6.58
N PHE A 62 -6.27 -12.41 5.37
CA PHE A 62 -5.35 -11.95 4.34
C PHE A 62 -6.13 -11.31 3.19
N ALA A 63 -5.66 -10.18 2.67
CA ALA A 63 -6.20 -9.55 1.45
C ALA A 63 -5.09 -9.11 0.51
N TYR A 64 -5.29 -9.38 -0.77
CA TYR A 64 -4.45 -8.84 -1.83
C TYR A 64 -5.13 -7.64 -2.50
N THR A 65 -4.34 -6.67 -2.90
CA THR A 65 -4.81 -5.42 -3.51
C THR A 65 -5.72 -5.66 -4.73
N PRO A 66 -6.82 -4.90 -4.87
CA PRO A 66 -7.80 -5.11 -5.94
C PRO A 66 -7.38 -4.44 -7.26
N VAL A 67 -6.22 -4.80 -7.80
CA VAL A 67 -5.72 -4.28 -9.10
C VAL A 67 -6.44 -4.91 -10.29
N GLU A 68 -7.02 -6.08 -10.08
CA GLU A 68 -7.90 -6.84 -11.00
C GLU A 68 -9.11 -7.38 -10.21
N ASP A 69 -9.97 -8.18 -10.84
CA ASP A 69 -11.06 -8.87 -10.12
C ASP A 69 -10.47 -9.74 -9.00
N PRO A 70 -10.87 -9.56 -7.73
CA PRO A 70 -10.35 -10.33 -6.61
C PRO A 70 -10.55 -11.85 -6.72
N ALA A 71 -11.50 -12.32 -7.52
CA ALA A 71 -11.71 -13.74 -7.75
C ALA A 71 -10.50 -14.41 -8.42
N VAL A 72 -9.73 -13.68 -9.22
CA VAL A 72 -8.50 -14.17 -9.87
C VAL A 72 -7.46 -14.57 -8.83
N TYR A 73 -7.38 -13.84 -7.73
CA TYR A 73 -6.33 -14.01 -6.74
C TYR A 73 -6.61 -15.05 -5.66
N LYS A 74 -7.86 -15.45 -5.48
CA LYS A 74 -8.21 -16.45 -4.45
C LYS A 74 -7.47 -17.77 -4.66
N GLU A 75 -7.38 -18.25 -5.91
CA GLU A 75 -6.67 -19.48 -6.23
C GLU A 75 -5.15 -19.24 -6.26
N ALA A 76 -4.70 -18.10 -6.77
CA ALA A 76 -3.28 -17.77 -6.85
C ALA A 76 -2.59 -17.77 -5.48
N TRP A 77 -3.29 -17.35 -4.44
CA TRP A 77 -2.75 -17.29 -3.07
C TRP A 77 -2.95 -18.58 -2.27
N SER A 78 -3.68 -19.60 -2.76
CA SER A 78 -4.07 -20.76 -1.97
C SER A 78 -2.88 -21.48 -1.33
N ASP A 79 -1.88 -21.89 -2.13
CA ASP A 79 -0.73 -22.65 -1.62
C ASP A 79 0.09 -21.84 -0.59
N PHE A 80 0.18 -20.52 -0.77
CA PHE A 80 0.85 -19.65 0.18
C PHE A 80 0.08 -19.51 1.49
N LEU A 81 -1.25 -19.42 1.45
CA LEU A 81 -2.08 -19.32 2.66
C LEU A 81 -2.07 -20.63 3.45
N ASP A 82 -2.12 -21.78 2.77
CA ASP A 82 -1.98 -23.10 3.41
C ASP A 82 -0.62 -23.21 4.11
N TYR A 83 0.47 -22.74 3.47
CA TYR A 83 1.79 -22.69 4.10
C TYR A 83 1.84 -21.73 5.29
N MET A 84 1.17 -20.59 5.21
CA MET A 84 1.09 -19.64 6.33
C MET A 84 0.34 -20.25 7.52
N GLU A 85 -0.70 -21.09 7.31
CA GLU A 85 -1.35 -21.86 8.37
C GLU A 85 -0.36 -22.79 9.07
N GLU A 86 0.47 -23.51 8.30
CA GLU A 86 1.48 -24.44 8.86
C GLU A 86 2.50 -23.70 9.73
N VAL A 87 2.98 -22.51 9.28
CA VAL A 87 4.03 -21.77 9.98
C VAL A 87 3.49 -21.03 11.20
N THR A 88 2.29 -20.47 11.11
CA THR A 88 1.68 -19.66 12.19
C THR A 88 0.89 -20.47 13.20
N GLY A 89 0.39 -21.64 12.80
CA GLY A 89 -0.55 -22.44 13.59
C GLY A 89 -1.94 -21.80 13.72
N LYS A 90 -2.27 -20.84 12.84
CA LYS A 90 -3.56 -20.14 12.80
C LYS A 90 -4.32 -20.53 11.54
N ASP A 91 -5.64 -20.50 11.57
CA ASP A 91 -6.44 -20.53 10.33
C ASP A 91 -6.17 -19.26 9.52
N VAL A 92 -6.06 -19.35 8.17
CA VAL A 92 -5.82 -18.20 7.28
C VAL A 92 -6.88 -18.12 6.19
N VAL A 93 -7.57 -16.99 6.11
CA VAL A 93 -8.70 -16.80 5.20
C VAL A 93 -8.39 -15.66 4.20
N PHE A 94 -8.53 -15.95 2.90
CA PHE A 94 -8.51 -14.94 1.86
C PHE A 94 -9.78 -14.10 1.89
N PHE A 95 -9.62 -12.78 2.04
CA PHE A 95 -10.71 -11.82 2.03
C PHE A 95 -10.70 -11.00 0.73
N PRO A 96 -11.65 -11.24 -0.20
CA PRO A 96 -11.72 -10.51 -1.46
C PRO A 96 -12.20 -9.07 -1.22
N VAL A 97 -11.36 -8.10 -1.52
CA VAL A 97 -11.68 -6.67 -1.42
C VAL A 97 -11.94 -6.09 -2.81
N GLN A 98 -12.87 -5.13 -2.92
CA GLN A 98 -13.27 -4.55 -4.20
C GLN A 98 -12.62 -3.19 -4.47
N SER A 99 -12.07 -2.53 -3.44
CA SER A 99 -11.39 -1.24 -3.58
C SER A 99 -10.29 -1.07 -2.55
N ASN A 100 -9.31 -0.22 -2.84
CA ASN A 100 -8.25 0.14 -1.89
C ASN A 100 -8.81 0.78 -0.61
N ALA A 101 -9.85 1.60 -0.72
CA ALA A 101 -10.49 2.22 0.45
C ALA A 101 -11.12 1.15 1.36
N ALA A 102 -11.81 0.16 0.80
CA ALA A 102 -12.37 -0.95 1.59
C ALA A 102 -11.28 -1.81 2.26
N GLN A 103 -10.14 -1.99 1.59
CA GLN A 103 -9.00 -2.73 2.14
C GLN A 103 -8.37 -1.97 3.32
N ILE A 104 -8.13 -0.67 3.16
CA ILE A 104 -7.59 0.20 4.22
C ILE A 104 -8.54 0.21 5.43
N GLU A 105 -9.84 0.38 5.21
CA GLU A 105 -10.83 0.41 6.29
C GLU A 105 -10.96 -0.95 6.99
N ALA A 106 -10.83 -2.06 6.27
CA ALA A 106 -10.81 -3.39 6.88
C ALA A 106 -9.63 -3.55 7.85
N MET A 107 -8.43 -3.07 7.48
CA MET A 107 -7.26 -3.10 8.37
C MET A 107 -7.40 -2.11 9.53
N ARG A 108 -7.82 -0.86 9.24
CA ARG A 108 -8.03 0.18 10.25
C ARG A 108 -9.00 -0.24 11.34
N SER A 109 -10.02 -1.02 10.99
CA SER A 109 -11.04 -1.54 11.91
C SER A 109 -10.68 -2.88 12.56
N GLY A 110 -9.45 -3.39 12.36
CA GLY A 110 -8.98 -4.65 12.94
C GLY A 110 -9.60 -5.92 12.33
N ARG A 111 -10.21 -5.81 11.14
CA ARG A 111 -10.81 -6.95 10.41
C ARG A 111 -9.87 -7.56 9.37
N LEU A 112 -8.72 -6.96 9.13
CA LEU A 112 -7.70 -7.42 8.21
C LEU A 112 -6.35 -7.40 8.93
N HIS A 113 -5.64 -8.51 8.90
CA HIS A 113 -4.42 -8.72 9.68
C HIS A 113 -3.15 -8.71 8.83
N ILE A 114 -3.24 -9.24 7.60
CA ILE A 114 -2.14 -9.34 6.65
C ILE A 114 -2.64 -8.81 5.31
N ALA A 115 -1.86 -7.98 4.66
CA ALA A 115 -2.28 -7.43 3.37
C ALA A 115 -1.13 -7.24 2.40
N GLY A 116 -1.45 -7.31 1.10
CA GLY A 116 -0.69 -6.68 0.04
C GLY A 116 -1.40 -5.41 -0.40
N PHE A 117 -0.82 -4.23 -0.14
CA PHE A 117 -1.31 -2.95 -0.66
C PHE A 117 -0.54 -2.52 -1.89
N ASN A 118 -1.23 -2.10 -2.95
CA ASN A 118 -0.56 -1.61 -4.15
C ASN A 118 0.29 -0.37 -3.85
N THR A 119 1.20 -0.08 -4.76
CA THR A 119 2.19 0.99 -4.65
C THR A 119 1.59 2.33 -4.21
N GLY A 120 0.49 2.74 -4.81
CA GLY A 120 -0.11 4.06 -4.56
C GLY A 120 -1.00 4.13 -3.33
N SER A 121 -1.61 3.01 -2.89
CA SER A 121 -2.44 2.97 -1.67
C SER A 121 -1.64 2.67 -0.40
N ASN A 122 -0.42 2.14 -0.55
CA ASN A 122 0.45 1.76 0.56
C ASN A 122 0.70 2.93 1.55
N PRO A 123 1.09 4.15 1.12
CA PRO A 123 1.30 5.26 2.07
C PRO A 123 0.06 5.61 2.88
N LEU A 124 -1.13 5.53 2.28
CA LEU A 124 -2.37 5.80 2.99
C LEU A 124 -2.70 4.67 3.99
N ALA A 125 -2.43 3.41 3.63
CA ALA A 125 -2.59 2.27 4.54
C ALA A 125 -1.63 2.37 5.74
N VAL A 126 -0.37 2.73 5.51
CA VAL A 126 0.61 3.00 6.57
C VAL A 126 0.10 4.08 7.51
N ASN A 127 -0.29 5.23 6.97
CA ASN A 127 -0.69 6.37 7.78
C ASN A 127 -2.01 6.16 8.53
N CYS A 128 -3.01 5.54 7.89
CA CYS A 128 -4.37 5.50 8.42
C CYS A 128 -4.79 4.16 9.03
N ALA A 129 -4.12 3.07 8.68
CA ALA A 129 -4.51 1.73 9.13
C ALA A 129 -3.42 1.03 9.97
N GLY A 130 -2.28 1.68 10.22
CA GLY A 130 -1.17 1.06 10.92
C GLY A 130 -0.63 -0.15 10.16
N PHE A 131 -0.60 -0.07 8.84
CA PHE A 131 -0.01 -1.10 8.00
C PHE A 131 1.51 -1.03 8.08
N ASN A 132 2.15 -2.12 8.45
CA ASN A 132 3.60 -2.26 8.53
C ASN A 132 4.11 -3.18 7.41
N PRO A 133 4.44 -2.65 6.22
CA PRO A 133 5.01 -3.42 5.14
C PRO A 133 6.46 -3.79 5.42
N PHE A 134 6.85 -5.04 5.11
CA PHE A 134 8.20 -5.55 5.31
C PHE A 134 8.76 -6.28 4.08
N THR A 135 7.93 -6.56 3.07
CA THR A 135 8.36 -7.30 1.87
C THR A 135 7.61 -6.88 0.62
N ILE A 136 8.23 -7.13 -0.53
CA ILE A 136 7.67 -7.01 -1.87
C ILE A 136 7.96 -8.29 -2.66
N MET A 137 7.25 -8.48 -3.77
CA MET A 137 7.62 -9.50 -4.75
C MET A 137 8.78 -9.02 -5.62
N ALA A 138 9.67 -9.95 -5.97
CA ALA A 138 10.85 -9.72 -6.81
C ALA A 138 11.11 -10.93 -7.71
N SER A 139 11.90 -10.73 -8.76
CA SER A 139 12.46 -11.81 -9.57
C SER A 139 13.51 -12.60 -8.78
N LEU A 140 13.83 -13.81 -9.23
CA LEU A 140 14.81 -14.69 -8.56
C LEU A 140 16.23 -14.09 -8.49
N ASP A 141 16.57 -13.15 -9.36
CA ASP A 141 17.84 -12.40 -9.32
C ASP A 141 17.78 -11.13 -8.45
N GLY A 142 16.68 -10.91 -7.74
CA GLY A 142 16.47 -9.80 -6.80
C GLY A 142 16.04 -8.48 -7.44
N ASN A 143 15.78 -8.44 -8.74
CA ASN A 143 15.19 -7.26 -9.36
C ASN A 143 13.70 -7.18 -8.98
N PHE A 144 13.24 -5.96 -8.72
CA PHE A 144 11.85 -5.73 -8.37
C PHE A 144 11.31 -4.52 -9.12
N GLY A 145 10.00 -4.43 -9.16
CA GLY A 145 9.32 -3.27 -9.68
C GLY A 145 8.53 -3.53 -10.95
N TYR A 146 7.79 -2.50 -11.34
CA TYR A 146 6.95 -2.48 -12.53
C TYR A 146 6.97 -1.08 -13.13
N GLU A 147 6.52 -0.97 -14.39
CA GLU A 147 6.40 0.32 -15.07
C GLU A 147 4.93 0.71 -15.24
N MET A 148 4.67 2.00 -15.19
CA MET A 148 3.43 2.56 -15.72
C MET A 148 3.56 2.61 -17.23
N GLU A 149 2.53 2.13 -17.93
CA GLU A 149 2.42 2.28 -19.38
C GLU A 149 1.16 3.08 -19.73
N ILE A 150 1.26 3.91 -20.78
CA ILE A 150 0.10 4.43 -21.47
C ILE A 150 -0.10 3.58 -22.72
N ILE A 151 -1.26 2.95 -22.81
CA ILE A 151 -1.60 2.06 -23.90
C ILE A 151 -2.74 2.62 -24.74
N THR A 152 -2.76 2.21 -26.02
CA THR A 152 -3.81 2.45 -26.99
C THR A 152 -4.07 1.19 -27.79
N TYR A 153 -5.06 1.18 -28.70
CA TYR A 153 -5.29 0.05 -29.61
C TYR A 153 -4.73 0.33 -31.02
N PRO A 154 -4.34 -0.69 -31.81
CA PRO A 154 -3.85 -0.51 -33.15
C PRO A 154 -4.85 0.22 -34.06
N GLY A 155 -4.39 1.28 -34.72
CA GLY A 155 -5.23 2.10 -35.59
C GLY A 155 -6.13 3.12 -34.91
N SER A 156 -5.87 3.41 -33.62
CA SER A 156 -6.54 4.48 -32.86
C SER A 156 -6.27 5.89 -33.41
N GLY A 157 -5.13 6.06 -34.10
CA GLY A 157 -4.61 7.38 -34.50
C GLY A 157 -3.79 8.06 -33.39
N ILE A 158 -3.58 7.39 -32.23
CA ILE A 158 -2.76 7.85 -31.13
C ILE A 158 -1.42 7.10 -31.22
N GLU A 159 -0.34 7.80 -31.58
CA GLU A 159 1.00 7.22 -31.72
C GLU A 159 1.96 7.75 -30.64
N THR A 160 1.65 8.94 -30.07
CA THR A 160 2.42 9.61 -29.02
C THR A 160 1.52 10.04 -27.88
N VAL A 161 2.10 10.44 -26.76
CA VAL A 161 1.36 10.98 -25.61
C VAL A 161 0.60 12.26 -25.97
N GLU A 162 1.18 13.10 -26.80
CA GLU A 162 0.59 14.37 -27.23
C GLU A 162 -0.70 14.20 -28.06
N ASP A 163 -0.84 13.06 -28.76
CA ASP A 163 -2.05 12.74 -29.54
C ASP A 163 -3.31 12.50 -28.67
N ILE A 164 -3.11 12.36 -27.35
CA ILE A 164 -4.23 12.27 -26.39
C ILE A 164 -4.94 13.61 -26.22
N ARG A 165 -4.33 14.74 -26.62
CA ARG A 165 -4.94 16.07 -26.47
C ARG A 165 -6.31 16.16 -27.18
N GLY A 166 -7.29 16.68 -26.43
CA GLY A 166 -8.67 16.79 -26.87
C GLY A 166 -9.46 15.46 -26.89
N GLY A 167 -8.79 14.36 -26.52
CA GLY A 167 -9.38 13.01 -26.40
C GLY A 167 -9.69 12.61 -24.96
N VAL A 168 -9.82 11.31 -24.75
CA VAL A 168 -10.10 10.67 -23.45
C VAL A 168 -8.92 9.81 -23.03
N LEU A 169 -8.50 9.92 -21.75
CA LEU A 169 -7.57 9.01 -21.11
C LEU A 169 -8.26 8.31 -19.94
N ALA A 170 -8.29 6.99 -19.99
CA ALA A 170 -8.81 6.19 -18.89
C ALA A 170 -7.73 6.00 -17.81
N PHE A 171 -8.08 6.37 -16.58
CA PHE A 171 -7.37 6.05 -15.38
C PHE A 171 -8.04 4.89 -14.64
N THR A 172 -7.35 4.26 -13.68
CA THR A 172 -7.92 3.14 -12.92
C THR A 172 -8.68 3.64 -11.69
N SER A 173 -7.98 4.03 -10.65
CA SER A 173 -8.57 4.58 -9.42
C SER A 173 -7.71 5.73 -8.88
N PRO A 174 -8.27 6.68 -8.10
CA PRO A 174 -7.54 7.82 -7.56
C PRO A 174 -6.34 7.47 -6.67
N THR A 175 -6.34 6.28 -6.06
CA THR A 175 -5.25 5.80 -5.20
C THR A 175 -4.20 4.98 -5.95
N SER A 176 -4.41 4.67 -7.24
CA SER A 176 -3.44 3.91 -8.04
C SER A 176 -2.22 4.75 -8.37
N ASN A 177 -1.01 4.20 -8.19
CA ASN A 177 0.21 4.86 -8.66
C ASN A 177 0.25 4.91 -10.20
N SER A 178 0.34 3.78 -10.88
CA SER A 178 0.45 3.71 -12.34
C SER A 178 -0.84 4.01 -13.09
N GLY A 179 -1.99 3.85 -12.43
CA GLY A 179 -3.28 4.12 -13.05
C GLY A 179 -3.80 5.55 -12.87
N PHE A 180 -3.11 6.41 -12.08
CA PHE A 180 -3.55 7.79 -11.90
C PHE A 180 -2.42 8.73 -11.46
N LYS A 181 -1.75 8.49 -10.31
CA LYS A 181 -0.85 9.47 -9.69
C LYS A 181 0.39 9.73 -10.53
N ALA A 182 1.11 8.67 -10.93
CA ALA A 182 2.31 8.80 -11.76
C ALA A 182 2.00 9.35 -13.16
N PRO A 183 1.01 8.82 -13.93
CA PRO A 183 0.69 9.39 -15.22
C PRO A 183 0.23 10.85 -15.12
N SER A 184 -0.54 11.25 -14.09
CA SER A 184 -0.93 12.64 -13.91
C SER A 184 0.28 13.57 -13.68
N ALA A 185 1.26 13.15 -12.85
CA ALA A 185 2.47 13.91 -12.61
C ALA A 185 3.35 14.00 -13.86
N ILE A 186 3.53 12.89 -14.58
CA ILE A 186 4.33 12.81 -15.81
C ILE A 186 3.70 13.64 -16.92
N LEU A 187 2.40 13.50 -17.16
CA LEU A 187 1.69 14.29 -18.17
C LEU A 187 1.80 15.79 -17.91
N ALA A 188 1.70 16.20 -16.64
CA ALA A 188 1.86 17.62 -16.29
C ALA A 188 3.30 18.12 -16.42
N SER A 189 4.30 17.34 -15.98
CA SER A 189 5.70 17.80 -15.92
C SER A 189 6.45 17.67 -17.24
N GLU A 190 6.22 16.60 -18.01
CA GLU A 190 6.97 16.31 -19.23
C GLU A 190 6.24 16.77 -20.50
N PHE A 191 4.90 16.79 -20.49
CA PHE A 191 4.08 17.07 -21.68
C PHE A 191 3.21 18.32 -21.55
N ASP A 192 3.25 19.03 -20.41
CA ASP A 192 2.34 20.15 -20.11
C ASP A 192 0.87 19.79 -20.40
N MET A 193 0.44 18.61 -19.92
CA MET A 193 -0.92 18.10 -20.13
C MET A 193 -1.61 17.87 -18.79
N VAL A 194 -2.81 18.44 -18.62
CA VAL A 194 -3.60 18.34 -17.40
C VAL A 194 -5.03 17.92 -17.73
N ALA A 195 -5.56 16.94 -16.97
CA ALA A 195 -6.95 16.50 -17.10
C ALA A 195 -7.93 17.67 -16.91
N GLY A 196 -8.98 17.70 -17.72
CA GLY A 196 -9.98 18.76 -17.74
C GLY A 196 -9.56 20.02 -18.50
N ARG A 197 -8.24 20.19 -18.81
CA ARG A 197 -7.73 21.26 -19.69
C ARG A 197 -7.38 20.71 -21.07
N ASP A 198 -6.62 19.62 -21.11
CA ASP A 198 -6.01 19.10 -22.34
C ASP A 198 -6.64 17.79 -22.82
N PHE A 199 -7.24 17.04 -21.93
CA PHE A 199 -7.95 15.79 -22.20
C PHE A 199 -9.04 15.52 -21.15
N GLU A 200 -10.00 14.68 -21.45
CA GLU A 200 -11.00 14.19 -20.51
C GLU A 200 -10.46 12.97 -19.75
N ALA A 201 -10.54 13.00 -18.42
CA ALA A 201 -10.19 11.87 -17.57
C ALA A 201 -11.42 11.06 -17.19
N VAL A 202 -11.38 9.74 -17.41
CA VAL A 202 -12.40 8.80 -16.95
C VAL A 202 -11.77 7.76 -16.05
N PHE A 203 -12.53 7.18 -15.13
CA PHE A 203 -12.03 6.16 -14.20
C PHE A 203 -12.71 4.81 -14.47
N SER A 204 -11.92 3.80 -14.86
CA SER A 204 -12.38 2.43 -15.13
C SER A 204 -12.54 1.57 -13.86
N GLY A 205 -11.95 2.03 -12.74
CA GLY A 205 -11.93 1.35 -11.45
C GLY A 205 -10.71 0.45 -11.21
N LYS A 206 -10.29 -0.34 -12.20
CA LYS A 206 -9.20 -1.33 -12.10
C LYS A 206 -8.37 -1.41 -13.38
N HIS A 207 -7.18 -2.03 -13.31
CA HIS A 207 -6.29 -2.16 -14.47
C HIS A 207 -6.85 -3.08 -15.55
N ASP A 208 -7.45 -4.20 -15.18
CA ASP A 208 -8.12 -5.12 -16.12
C ASP A 208 -9.22 -4.43 -16.93
N ASN A 209 -10.06 -3.63 -16.27
CA ASN A 209 -11.09 -2.83 -16.95
C ASN A 209 -10.50 -1.82 -17.95
N SER A 210 -9.41 -1.14 -17.56
CA SER A 210 -8.71 -0.21 -18.46
C SER A 210 -8.14 -0.92 -19.68
N ILE A 211 -7.47 -2.05 -19.48
CA ILE A 211 -6.83 -2.85 -20.54
C ILE A 211 -7.90 -3.41 -21.49
N LEU A 212 -8.95 -4.03 -20.95
CA LEU A 212 -10.08 -4.54 -21.74
C LEU A 212 -10.80 -3.41 -22.50
N GLY A 213 -10.99 -2.25 -21.85
CA GLY A 213 -11.63 -1.10 -22.48
C GLY A 213 -10.83 -0.57 -23.66
N VAL A 214 -9.49 -0.59 -23.61
CA VAL A 214 -8.64 -0.25 -24.76
C VAL A 214 -8.72 -1.33 -25.84
N ALA A 215 -8.53 -2.61 -25.47
CA ALA A 215 -8.59 -3.72 -26.42
C ALA A 215 -9.93 -3.79 -27.18
N ASN A 216 -11.03 -3.51 -26.47
CA ASN A 216 -12.39 -3.44 -27.03
C ASN A 216 -12.73 -2.10 -27.72
N LYS A 217 -11.82 -1.10 -27.68
CA LYS A 217 -11.99 0.25 -28.22
C LYS A 217 -13.04 1.11 -27.53
N ASP A 218 -13.37 0.80 -26.28
CA ASP A 218 -14.24 1.61 -25.43
C ASP A 218 -13.52 2.86 -24.93
N TYR A 219 -12.19 2.75 -24.72
CA TYR A 219 -11.30 3.86 -24.40
C TYR A 219 -10.23 4.01 -25.49
N PRO A 220 -9.96 5.24 -25.98
CA PRO A 220 -8.91 5.46 -26.97
C PRO A 220 -7.50 5.24 -26.39
N ALA A 221 -7.30 5.55 -25.10
CA ALA A 221 -6.04 5.31 -24.37
C ALA A 221 -6.30 5.08 -22.89
N ALA A 222 -5.37 4.40 -22.21
CA ALA A 222 -5.43 4.19 -20.77
C ALA A 222 -4.04 4.14 -20.14
N ALA A 223 -3.94 4.58 -18.87
CA ALA A 223 -2.76 4.41 -18.05
C ALA A 223 -2.89 3.16 -17.17
N ILE A 224 -1.89 2.26 -17.26
CA ILE A 224 -1.96 0.93 -16.63
C ILE A 224 -0.64 0.53 -15.97
N ALA A 225 -0.65 -0.60 -15.25
CA ALA A 225 0.54 -1.30 -14.79
C ALA A 225 0.91 -2.39 -15.81
N ASN A 226 2.15 -2.38 -16.31
CA ASN A 226 2.64 -3.38 -17.26
C ASN A 226 2.57 -4.81 -16.72
N SER A 227 2.75 -5.00 -15.42
CA SER A 227 2.64 -6.30 -14.75
C SER A 227 1.23 -6.91 -14.88
N VAL A 228 0.17 -6.09 -14.78
CA VAL A 228 -1.20 -6.55 -15.01
C VAL A 228 -1.41 -6.91 -16.47
N LEU A 229 -0.94 -6.08 -17.40
CA LEU A 229 -1.01 -6.37 -18.83
C LEU A 229 -0.33 -7.71 -19.17
N SER A 230 0.87 -7.95 -18.65
CA SER A 230 1.62 -9.20 -18.86
C SER A 230 0.85 -10.43 -18.36
N ARG A 231 0.24 -10.35 -17.17
CA ARG A 231 -0.59 -11.43 -16.62
C ARG A 231 -1.84 -11.69 -17.44
N MET A 232 -2.55 -10.64 -17.89
CA MET A 232 -3.75 -10.78 -18.74
C MET A 232 -3.41 -11.43 -20.08
N ILE A 233 -2.28 -11.08 -20.69
CA ILE A 233 -1.79 -11.74 -21.93
C ILE A 233 -1.45 -13.21 -21.63
N SER A 234 -0.76 -13.51 -20.54
CA SER A 234 -0.39 -14.87 -20.15
C SER A 234 -1.61 -15.77 -19.90
N ARG A 235 -2.69 -15.20 -19.37
CA ARG A 235 -3.98 -15.89 -19.16
C ARG A 235 -4.87 -15.92 -20.41
N GLU A 236 -4.37 -15.42 -21.55
CA GLU A 236 -5.09 -15.34 -22.83
C GLU A 236 -6.41 -14.55 -22.74
N VAL A 237 -6.52 -13.60 -21.79
CA VAL A 237 -7.67 -12.70 -21.64
C VAL A 237 -7.68 -11.68 -22.79
N ILE A 238 -6.49 -11.24 -23.23
CA ILE A 238 -6.25 -10.44 -24.44
C ILE A 238 -5.04 -10.99 -25.17
N GLN A 239 -4.87 -10.59 -26.45
CA GLN A 239 -3.65 -10.85 -27.19
C GLN A 239 -2.68 -9.67 -27.06
N ALA A 240 -1.37 -9.93 -27.21
CA ALA A 240 -0.34 -8.88 -27.09
C ALA A 240 -0.49 -7.77 -28.15
N ASP A 241 -1.04 -8.10 -29.32
CA ASP A 241 -1.28 -7.18 -30.43
C ASP A 241 -2.66 -6.46 -30.38
N ASP A 242 -3.48 -6.72 -29.37
CA ASP A 242 -4.72 -5.96 -29.13
C ASP A 242 -4.44 -4.53 -28.63
N VAL A 243 -3.24 -4.30 -28.07
CA VAL A 243 -2.85 -3.00 -27.52
C VAL A 243 -1.45 -2.60 -27.97
N VAL A 244 -1.17 -1.28 -27.95
CA VAL A 244 0.13 -0.69 -28.25
C VAL A 244 0.53 0.20 -27.11
N SER A 245 1.74 0.01 -26.57
CA SER A 245 2.32 0.92 -25.57
C SER A 245 2.93 2.14 -26.26
N ILE A 246 2.50 3.34 -25.89
CA ILE A 246 3.01 4.61 -26.43
C ILE A 246 3.90 5.35 -25.43
N TYR A 247 3.91 4.92 -24.15
CA TYR A 247 4.77 5.48 -23.10
C TYR A 247 5.06 4.44 -22.02
N LYS A 248 6.29 4.44 -21.51
CA LYS A 248 6.73 3.67 -20.33
C LYS A 248 7.46 4.56 -19.35
N SER A 249 7.10 4.46 -18.09
CA SER A 249 7.75 5.20 -17.02
C SER A 249 9.05 4.55 -16.54
N GLN A 250 9.70 5.21 -15.59
CA GLN A 250 10.68 4.55 -14.71
C GLN A 250 10.01 3.43 -13.90
N THR A 251 10.84 2.55 -13.33
CA THR A 251 10.40 1.47 -12.46
C THR A 251 9.91 2.02 -11.10
N PHE A 252 8.79 1.49 -10.64
CA PHE A 252 8.22 1.73 -9.32
C PHE A 252 8.24 0.44 -8.48
N PRO A 253 8.26 0.52 -7.12
CA PRO A 253 8.10 -0.66 -6.28
C PRO A 253 6.74 -1.31 -6.53
N THR A 254 6.67 -2.64 -6.41
CA THR A 254 5.44 -3.43 -6.58
C THR A 254 4.52 -3.30 -5.36
N THR A 255 3.57 -4.21 -5.21
CA THR A 255 2.73 -4.35 -4.02
C THR A 255 3.61 -4.60 -2.79
N GLY A 256 3.44 -3.79 -1.75
CA GLY A 256 4.06 -4.03 -0.44
C GLY A 256 3.19 -4.94 0.41
N PHE A 257 3.79 -5.99 0.96
CA PHE A 257 3.12 -6.91 1.88
C PHE A 257 3.56 -6.66 3.31
N GLY A 258 2.62 -6.80 4.22
CA GLY A 258 2.85 -6.51 5.63
C GLY A 258 1.68 -6.89 6.51
N THR A 259 1.80 -6.51 7.77
CA THR A 259 0.82 -6.82 8.82
C THR A 259 0.21 -5.56 9.41
N ALA A 260 -0.87 -5.71 10.15
CA ALA A 260 -1.33 -4.71 11.10
C ALA A 260 -0.27 -4.50 12.20
N TYR A 261 -0.06 -3.27 12.64
CA TYR A 261 0.97 -2.84 13.61
C TYR A 261 0.88 -3.51 14.97
N ASN A 262 -0.33 -3.93 15.36
CA ASN A 262 -0.66 -4.37 16.72
C ASN A 262 -0.81 -5.89 16.89
N LEU A 263 -0.34 -6.69 15.94
CA LEU A 263 -0.25 -8.14 16.17
C LEU A 263 0.81 -8.44 17.25
N VAL A 264 0.56 -9.48 18.06
CA VAL A 264 1.55 -9.93 19.03
C VAL A 264 2.89 -10.25 18.32
N PRO A 265 4.04 -9.87 18.90
CA PRO A 265 5.34 -9.96 18.20
C PRO A 265 5.70 -11.36 17.69
N GLU A 266 5.36 -12.41 18.43
CA GLU A 266 5.62 -13.80 18.02
C GLU A 266 4.83 -14.17 16.75
N LEU A 267 3.55 -13.79 16.67
CA LEU A 267 2.70 -14.04 15.50
C LEU A 267 3.23 -13.27 14.28
N ARG A 268 3.60 -12.00 14.48
CA ARG A 268 4.21 -11.18 13.41
C ARG A 268 5.48 -11.83 12.87
N ALA A 269 6.38 -12.29 13.75
CA ALA A 269 7.62 -12.97 13.34
C ALA A 269 7.34 -14.28 12.58
N ASN A 270 6.31 -15.04 12.95
CA ASN A 270 5.90 -16.23 12.23
C ASN A 270 5.31 -15.90 10.85
N ILE A 271 4.54 -14.81 10.73
CA ILE A 271 4.02 -14.32 9.43
C ILE A 271 5.20 -13.92 8.53
N GLU A 272 6.14 -13.12 9.01
CA GLU A 272 7.36 -12.73 8.28
C GLU A 272 8.15 -13.96 7.83
N LYS A 273 8.33 -14.95 8.74
CA LYS A 273 8.97 -16.21 8.41
C LYS A 273 8.24 -16.93 7.27
N ALA A 274 6.90 -16.99 7.28
CA ALA A 274 6.14 -17.63 6.22
C ALA A 274 6.43 -16.98 4.85
N PHE A 275 6.51 -15.65 4.76
CA PHE A 275 6.88 -14.97 3.53
C PHE A 275 8.28 -15.35 3.04
N PHE A 276 9.29 -15.33 3.92
CA PHE A 276 10.70 -15.51 3.51
C PHE A 276 11.15 -16.96 3.37
N THR A 277 10.33 -17.93 3.84
CA THR A 277 10.64 -19.35 3.71
C THR A 277 9.71 -20.10 2.76
N PHE A 278 8.73 -19.42 2.15
CA PHE A 278 7.85 -20.01 1.16
C PHE A 278 8.62 -20.32 -0.14
N GLU A 279 8.54 -21.58 -0.56
CA GLU A 279 9.12 -22.02 -1.82
C GLU A 279 8.09 -21.90 -2.94
N TRP A 280 8.37 -21.07 -3.93
CA TRP A 280 7.43 -20.74 -5.02
C TRP A 280 7.30 -21.85 -6.08
N GLU A 281 8.31 -22.69 -6.25
CA GLU A 281 8.37 -23.68 -7.32
C GLU A 281 7.16 -24.63 -7.30
N GLY A 282 6.44 -24.71 -8.43
CA GLY A 282 5.28 -25.60 -8.61
C GLY A 282 3.98 -25.10 -8.00
N THR A 283 3.98 -23.95 -7.32
CA THR A 283 2.81 -23.41 -6.62
C THR A 283 1.86 -22.59 -7.51
N SER A 284 0.66 -22.35 -7.01
CA SER A 284 -0.32 -21.44 -7.61
C SER A 284 0.23 -20.01 -7.71
N LEU A 285 1.00 -19.58 -6.71
CA LEU A 285 1.61 -18.26 -6.68
C LEU A 285 2.64 -18.08 -7.82
N GLN A 286 3.51 -19.06 -8.04
CA GLN A 286 4.43 -19.02 -9.17
C GLN A 286 3.69 -18.95 -10.49
N ARG A 287 2.70 -19.80 -10.72
CA ARG A 287 1.92 -19.82 -11.98
C ARG A 287 1.30 -18.47 -12.33
N GLU A 288 0.84 -17.73 -11.32
CA GLU A 288 0.22 -16.41 -11.53
C GLU A 288 1.27 -15.30 -11.78
N PHE A 289 2.35 -15.29 -10.99
CA PHE A 289 3.24 -14.12 -10.93
C PHE A 289 4.54 -14.25 -11.73
N GLU A 290 4.94 -15.46 -12.19
CA GLU A 290 6.16 -15.64 -13.01
C GLU A 290 6.14 -14.83 -14.32
N LYS A 291 4.95 -14.55 -14.87
CA LYS A 291 4.79 -13.78 -16.12
C LYS A 291 4.97 -12.27 -15.92
N SER A 292 4.88 -11.80 -14.70
CA SER A 292 5.30 -10.46 -14.29
C SER A 292 6.74 -10.45 -13.72
N ASN A 293 7.50 -11.54 -13.93
CA ASN A 293 8.87 -11.70 -13.47
C ASN A 293 9.03 -11.66 -11.95
N GLU A 294 8.04 -12.20 -11.22
CA GLU A 294 8.04 -12.31 -9.76
C GLU A 294 8.15 -13.78 -9.38
N GLY A 295 9.05 -14.11 -8.44
CA GLY A 295 9.36 -15.50 -8.07
C GLY A 295 9.89 -15.67 -6.65
N GLN A 296 9.96 -14.58 -5.88
CA GLN A 296 10.33 -14.59 -4.47
C GLN A 296 9.78 -13.36 -3.74
N PHE A 297 9.82 -13.41 -2.41
CA PHE A 297 9.61 -12.26 -1.54
C PHE A 297 10.95 -11.67 -1.14
N LEU A 298 11.13 -10.36 -1.36
CA LEU A 298 12.33 -9.60 -1.03
C LEU A 298 12.06 -8.72 0.19
N GLU A 299 12.92 -8.81 1.20
CA GLU A 299 12.87 -7.91 2.36
C GLU A 299 13.06 -6.45 1.93
N MET A 300 12.29 -5.53 2.52
CA MET A 300 12.37 -4.12 2.22
C MET A 300 12.06 -3.24 3.43
N THR A 301 12.49 -1.98 3.37
CA THR A 301 12.08 -0.94 4.29
C THR A 301 11.12 0.04 3.61
N TYR A 302 10.01 0.37 4.27
CA TYR A 302 9.03 1.32 3.73
C TYR A 302 9.65 2.69 3.45
N LYS A 303 10.48 3.15 4.39
CA LYS A 303 11.12 4.48 4.31
C LYS A 303 11.93 4.66 3.03
N GLU A 304 12.66 3.64 2.58
CA GLU A 304 13.52 3.70 1.40
C GLU A 304 12.75 3.38 0.12
N PHE A 305 12.03 2.26 0.09
CA PHE A 305 11.39 1.77 -1.12
C PHE A 305 10.21 2.65 -1.58
N TRP A 306 9.48 3.28 -0.66
CA TRP A 306 8.37 4.19 -0.98
C TRP A 306 8.75 5.68 -1.03
N ASP A 307 10.03 6.04 -0.93
CA ASP A 307 10.47 7.44 -1.00
C ASP A 307 10.04 8.13 -2.30
N VAL A 308 10.22 7.45 -3.44
CA VAL A 308 9.79 7.96 -4.75
C VAL A 308 8.27 8.19 -4.82
N ILE A 309 7.49 7.30 -4.22
CA ILE A 309 6.03 7.41 -4.21
C ILE A 309 5.57 8.57 -3.33
N ARG A 310 6.16 8.75 -2.14
CA ARG A 310 5.87 9.92 -1.29
C ARG A 310 6.23 11.23 -1.97
N LYS A 311 7.29 11.28 -2.77
CA LYS A 311 7.66 12.47 -3.58
C LYS A 311 6.65 12.74 -4.68
N ILE A 312 6.18 11.71 -5.39
CA ILE A 312 5.12 11.83 -6.41
C ILE A 312 3.82 12.32 -5.75
N ASP A 313 3.44 11.74 -4.63
CA ASP A 313 2.25 12.13 -3.88
C ASP A 313 2.33 13.58 -3.42
N ALA A 314 3.46 14.01 -2.88
CA ALA A 314 3.68 15.41 -2.48
C ALA A 314 3.60 16.37 -3.68
N ALA A 315 4.16 16.01 -4.84
CA ALA A 315 4.08 16.81 -6.06
C ALA A 315 2.65 16.95 -6.58
N ASN A 316 1.82 15.92 -6.40
CA ASN A 316 0.39 15.94 -6.75
C ASN A 316 -0.50 16.55 -5.65
N GLY A 317 0.05 17.02 -4.53
CA GLY A 317 -0.72 17.55 -3.41
C GLY A 317 -1.58 16.50 -2.70
N VAL A 318 -1.21 15.21 -2.78
CA VAL A 318 -1.93 14.12 -2.10
C VAL A 318 -1.78 14.27 -0.60
N SER A 319 -2.92 14.28 0.10
CA SER A 319 -2.96 14.25 1.56
C SER A 319 -3.06 12.82 2.07
N TYR A 320 -2.32 12.52 3.13
CA TYR A 320 -2.45 11.26 3.88
C TYR A 320 -3.35 11.42 5.13
N ALA A 321 -4.12 12.51 5.21
CA ALA A 321 -5.09 12.69 6.29
C ALA A 321 -6.13 11.56 6.26
N CYS A 322 -6.43 11.04 7.44
CA CYS A 322 -7.38 9.95 7.61
C CYS A 322 -8.77 10.54 7.86
N GLU A 323 -9.76 10.16 7.05
CA GLU A 323 -11.16 10.58 7.18
C GLU A 323 -11.94 9.66 8.14
#